data_06aabf2675fcf95bae6a43d5c020cc2c
#
_entry.id   06aabf2675fcf95bae6a43d5c020cc2c
#
_cell.length_a   1.000
_cell.length_b   1.000
_cell.length_c   1.000
_cell.angle_alpha   90.00
_cell.angle_beta   90.00
_cell.angle_gamma   90.00
#
_symmetry.space_group_name_H-M   'P 1'
#
loop_
_entity.id
_entity.type
_entity.pdbx_description
1 polymer ?
#
loop_
_entity_poly.entity_id
_entity_poly.type
_entity_poly.pdbx_seq_one_letter_code
_entity_poly.pdbx_strand_id
1 'polypeptide(L)'
;MKNIKLITFDLDDTFWDIGPVIIKAELETREWLQEKVGDIQWGSLSDFLNYRKELIKENNSLEWDISLLRKEIYRRKLDEVVMDKIKRDSIINEAYQNFIDKRHEVTFYEGVFDAIKHLSKKYHLGVLTNGNADIFRFDIGKFFDFSISSLDVKSISRLSHILKRL
;
A
#
# COMPACT_ATOMS: atom_id res chain seq x y z
N MET A 1 -19.58 10.52 30.83
CA MET A 1 -18.96 9.73 29.72
C MET A 1 -18.74 10.66 28.55
N LYS A 2 -17.54 10.73 27.99
CA LYS A 2 -17.30 11.49 26.75
C LYS A 2 -18.07 10.83 25.62
N ASN A 3 -18.92 11.56 24.91
CA ASN A 3 -19.60 11.04 23.73
C ASN A 3 -18.57 10.85 22.61
N ILE A 4 -18.37 9.61 22.17
CA ILE A 4 -17.60 9.28 20.96
C ILE A 4 -18.33 9.86 19.77
N LYS A 5 -17.60 10.60 18.91
CA LYS A 5 -18.14 11.20 17.68
C LYS A 5 -17.44 10.68 16.43
N LEU A 6 -16.23 10.21 16.58
CA LEU A 6 -15.36 9.72 15.49
C LEU A 6 -14.83 8.34 15.83
N ILE A 7 -14.84 7.45 14.83
CA ILE A 7 -14.18 6.15 14.88
C ILE A 7 -13.23 6.09 13.70
N THR A 8 -12.01 5.62 13.93
CA THR A 8 -11.03 5.39 12.87
C THR A 8 -10.67 3.92 12.78
N PHE A 9 -10.38 3.48 11.56
CA PHE A 9 -10.03 2.10 11.24
C PHE A 9 -8.69 2.06 10.52
N ASP A 10 -7.93 1.02 10.77
CA ASP A 10 -6.92 0.55 9.82
C ASP A 10 -7.62 -0.28 8.73
N LEU A 11 -6.93 -0.58 7.64
CA LEU A 11 -7.49 -1.32 6.50
C LEU A 11 -6.93 -2.74 6.38
N ASP A 12 -5.62 -2.84 6.14
CA ASP A 12 -4.93 -4.11 5.93
C ASP A 12 -5.02 -4.97 7.20
N ASP A 13 -5.38 -6.25 7.07
CA ASP A 13 -5.64 -7.19 8.19
C ASP A 13 -6.78 -6.78 9.14
N THR A 14 -7.48 -5.69 8.83
CA THR A 14 -8.67 -5.22 9.56
C THR A 14 -9.94 -5.42 8.73
N PHE A 15 -9.92 -5.06 7.46
CA PHE A 15 -11.07 -5.21 6.54
C PHE A 15 -10.93 -6.40 5.59
N TRP A 16 -9.72 -6.85 5.33
CA TRP A 16 -9.35 -7.98 4.47
C TRP A 16 -8.00 -8.57 4.90
N ASP A 17 -7.72 -9.80 4.50
CA ASP A 17 -6.40 -10.41 4.62
C ASP A 17 -5.48 -9.85 3.51
N ILE A 18 -4.50 -9.03 3.88
CA ILE A 18 -3.60 -8.40 2.92
C ILE A 18 -2.49 -9.33 2.43
N GLY A 19 -2.12 -10.34 3.19
CA GLY A 19 -0.99 -11.22 2.87
C GLY A 19 -1.09 -11.85 1.47
N PRO A 20 -2.14 -12.62 1.17
CA PRO A 20 -2.34 -13.21 -0.17
C PRO A 20 -2.43 -12.17 -1.28
N VAL A 21 -3.07 -11.02 -1.02
CA VAL A 21 -3.27 -9.94 -2.00
C VAL A 21 -1.93 -9.34 -2.42
N ILE A 22 -1.06 -9.02 -1.46
CA ILE A 22 0.26 -8.44 -1.75
C ILE A 22 1.16 -9.43 -2.49
N ILE A 23 1.13 -10.71 -2.12
CA ILE A 23 1.91 -11.74 -2.81
C ILE A 23 1.45 -11.86 -4.26
N LYS A 24 0.14 -11.97 -4.50
CA LYS A 24 -0.43 -12.04 -5.84
C LYS A 24 -0.06 -10.79 -6.66
N ALA A 25 -0.31 -9.60 -6.13
CA ALA A 25 -0.01 -8.33 -6.81
C ALA A 25 1.47 -8.20 -7.18
N GLU A 26 2.38 -8.64 -6.29
CA GLU A 26 3.82 -8.63 -6.56
C GLU A 26 4.19 -9.59 -7.69
N LEU A 27 3.70 -10.84 -7.66
CA LEU A 27 4.01 -11.85 -8.67
C LEU A 27 3.49 -11.44 -10.05
N GLU A 28 2.24 -11.04 -10.16
CA GLU A 28 1.64 -10.60 -11.42
C GLU A 28 2.31 -9.33 -11.98
N THR A 29 2.78 -8.41 -11.12
CA THR A 29 3.54 -7.25 -11.58
C THR A 29 4.93 -7.63 -12.09
N ARG A 30 5.60 -8.62 -11.48
CA ARG A 30 6.88 -9.13 -11.96
C ARG A 30 6.75 -9.81 -13.32
N GLU A 31 5.72 -10.63 -13.51
CA GLU A 31 5.39 -11.25 -14.79
C GLU A 31 5.16 -10.18 -15.86
N TRP A 32 4.35 -9.17 -15.58
CA TRP A 32 4.11 -8.04 -16.47
C TRP A 32 5.42 -7.30 -16.84
N LEU A 33 6.32 -7.08 -15.86
CA LEU A 33 7.63 -6.47 -16.12
C LEU A 33 8.50 -7.34 -17.04
N GLN A 34 8.55 -8.65 -16.81
CA GLN A 34 9.32 -9.59 -17.63
C GLN A 34 8.80 -9.66 -19.08
N GLU A 35 7.49 -9.59 -19.28
CA GLU A 35 6.89 -9.46 -20.62
C GLU A 35 7.32 -8.18 -21.34
N LYS A 36 7.48 -7.08 -20.62
CA LYS A 36 7.84 -5.77 -21.17
C LYS A 36 9.33 -5.61 -21.51
N VAL A 37 10.22 -6.14 -20.67
CA VAL A 37 11.65 -5.82 -20.73
C VAL A 37 12.55 -7.06 -20.86
N GLY A 38 11.99 -8.27 -20.79
CA GLY A 38 12.74 -9.52 -20.78
C GLY A 38 13.05 -10.00 -19.36
N ASP A 39 13.97 -10.95 -19.25
CA ASP A 39 14.27 -11.61 -17.98
C ASP A 39 14.89 -10.66 -16.94
N ILE A 40 14.30 -10.66 -15.76
CA ILE A 40 14.76 -9.90 -14.60
C ILE A 40 15.05 -10.89 -13.46
N GLN A 41 16.23 -10.82 -12.89
CA GLN A 41 16.64 -11.67 -11.77
C GLN A 41 16.05 -11.13 -10.45
N TRP A 42 14.86 -11.61 -10.07
CA TRP A 42 14.18 -11.17 -8.86
C TRP A 42 14.73 -11.77 -7.57
N GLY A 43 15.32 -12.97 -7.64
CA GLY A 43 15.72 -13.75 -6.46
C GLY A 43 14.52 -14.37 -5.73
N SER A 44 14.81 -15.00 -4.60
CA SER A 44 13.80 -15.58 -3.71
C SER A 44 13.04 -14.50 -2.91
N LEU A 45 11.95 -14.88 -2.22
CA LEU A 45 11.25 -13.98 -1.29
C LEU A 45 12.17 -13.49 -0.17
N SER A 46 13.07 -14.35 0.32
CA SER A 46 14.07 -13.97 1.34
C SER A 46 15.03 -12.90 0.82
N ASP A 47 15.50 -13.04 -0.42
CA ASP A 47 16.37 -12.05 -1.05
C ASP A 47 15.64 -10.72 -1.21
N PHE A 48 14.40 -10.75 -1.61
CA PHE A 48 13.55 -9.55 -1.72
C PHE A 48 13.37 -8.83 -0.38
N LEU A 49 13.11 -9.58 0.70
CA LEU A 49 12.94 -8.99 2.03
C LEU A 49 14.25 -8.40 2.57
N ASN A 50 15.38 -9.04 2.31
CA ASN A 50 16.69 -8.52 2.67
C ASN A 50 17.03 -7.27 1.87
N TYR A 51 16.76 -7.28 0.58
CA TYR A 51 16.96 -6.14 -0.30
C TYR A 51 16.15 -4.91 0.14
N ARG A 52 14.88 -5.09 0.54
CA ARG A 52 14.08 -4.03 1.14
C ARG A 52 14.75 -3.42 2.38
N LYS A 53 15.28 -4.25 3.27
CA LYS A 53 15.95 -3.79 4.49
C LYS A 53 17.21 -2.97 4.17
N GLU A 54 17.96 -3.37 3.15
CA GLU A 54 19.14 -2.64 2.70
C GLU A 54 18.78 -1.26 2.15
N LEU A 55 17.77 -1.17 1.29
CA LEU A 55 17.27 0.09 0.76
C LEU A 55 16.79 1.05 1.85
N ILE A 56 16.08 0.54 2.85
CA ILE A 56 15.63 1.36 3.99
C ILE A 56 16.84 1.86 4.81
N LYS A 57 17.90 1.05 4.99
CA LYS A 57 19.13 1.51 5.65
C LYS A 57 19.84 2.60 4.86
N GLU A 58 19.85 2.53 3.54
CA GLU A 58 20.44 3.55 2.67
C GLU A 58 19.63 4.85 2.69
N ASN A 59 18.32 4.74 2.78
CA ASN A 59 17.39 5.87 2.82
C ASN A 59 16.23 5.61 3.79
N ASN A 60 16.33 6.15 5.00
CA ASN A 60 15.31 5.97 6.05
C ASN A 60 13.90 6.48 5.67
N SER A 61 13.77 7.35 4.68
CA SER A 61 12.45 7.80 4.23
C SER A 61 11.63 6.68 3.58
N LEU A 62 12.29 5.63 3.09
CA LEU A 62 11.65 4.46 2.49
C LEU A 62 10.91 3.58 3.52
N GLU A 63 11.14 3.79 4.82
CA GLU A 63 10.45 3.06 5.87
C GLU A 63 8.95 3.42 5.92
N TRP A 64 8.61 4.69 5.74
CA TRP A 64 7.24 5.19 5.77
C TRP A 64 6.65 5.45 4.39
N ASP A 65 7.49 5.59 3.34
CA ASP A 65 7.04 5.69 1.95
C ASP A 65 7.22 4.35 1.23
N ILE A 66 6.31 3.43 1.51
CA ILE A 66 6.31 2.09 0.89
C ILE A 66 6.09 2.14 -0.62
N SER A 67 5.49 3.22 -1.12
CA SER A 67 5.28 3.45 -2.55
C SER A 67 6.60 3.80 -3.24
N LEU A 68 7.37 4.70 -2.64
CA LEU A 68 8.69 5.05 -3.12
C LEU A 68 9.65 3.85 -3.00
N LEU A 69 9.59 3.10 -1.88
CA LEU A 69 10.39 1.89 -1.71
C LEU A 69 10.16 0.89 -2.85
N ARG A 70 8.91 0.65 -3.23
CA ARG A 70 8.58 -0.26 -4.34
C ARG A 70 9.13 0.25 -5.66
N LYS A 71 8.93 1.53 -5.97
CA LYS A 71 9.49 2.14 -7.20
C LYS A 71 11.02 2.07 -7.22
N GLU A 72 11.69 2.23 -6.09
CA GLU A 72 13.14 2.12 -5.99
C GLU A 72 13.63 0.68 -6.23
N ILE A 73 12.90 -0.32 -5.74
CA ILE A 73 13.18 -1.73 -6.06
C ILE A 73 13.09 -1.96 -7.58
N TYR A 74 12.00 -1.51 -8.21
CA TYR A 74 11.85 -1.64 -9.66
C TYR A 74 12.94 -0.89 -10.41
N ARG A 75 13.30 0.33 -9.99
CA ARG A 75 14.38 1.11 -10.59
C ARG A 75 15.68 0.31 -10.63
N ARG A 76 16.11 -0.23 -9.49
CA ARG A 76 17.39 -0.95 -9.42
C ARG A 76 17.37 -2.25 -10.20
N LYS A 77 16.25 -2.94 -10.24
CA LYS A 77 16.07 -4.15 -11.05
C LYS A 77 16.07 -3.85 -12.56
N LEU A 78 15.59 -2.70 -12.96
CA LEU A 78 15.53 -2.28 -14.37
C LEU A 78 16.81 -1.56 -14.84
N ASP A 79 17.66 -1.07 -13.93
CA ASP A 79 18.92 -0.40 -14.30
C ASP A 79 19.84 -1.29 -15.16
N GLU A 80 19.79 -2.62 -14.95
CA GLU A 80 20.63 -3.57 -15.67
C GLU A 80 20.05 -3.95 -17.05
N VAL A 81 18.73 -3.80 -17.25
CA VAL A 81 18.05 -4.31 -18.46
C VAL A 81 17.49 -3.21 -19.36
N VAL A 82 17.27 -2.02 -18.84
CA VAL A 82 16.73 -0.87 -19.58
C VAL A 82 17.68 0.34 -19.49
N MET A 83 18.52 0.53 -20.50
CA MET A 83 19.54 1.57 -20.51
C MET A 83 18.95 2.99 -20.66
N ASP A 84 17.89 3.17 -21.43
CA ASP A 84 17.23 4.47 -21.60
C ASP A 84 16.49 4.87 -20.32
N LYS A 85 16.92 5.97 -19.70
CA LYS A 85 16.38 6.46 -18.45
C LYS A 85 14.90 6.88 -18.56
N ILE A 86 14.52 7.54 -19.64
CA ILE A 86 13.14 8.03 -19.82
C ILE A 86 12.20 6.82 -19.96
N LYS A 87 12.58 5.87 -20.79
CA LYS A 87 11.84 4.62 -20.96
C LYS A 87 11.74 3.84 -19.65
N ARG A 88 12.84 3.75 -18.90
CA ARG A 88 12.87 3.08 -17.59
C ARG A 88 11.93 3.73 -16.59
N ASP A 89 11.96 5.06 -16.45
CA ASP A 89 11.09 5.79 -15.53
C ASP A 89 9.59 5.62 -15.90
N SER A 90 9.26 5.55 -17.20
CA SER A 90 7.91 5.22 -17.65
C SER A 90 7.49 3.82 -17.22
N ILE A 91 8.34 2.81 -17.46
CA ILE A 91 8.06 1.42 -17.09
C ILE A 91 7.90 1.27 -15.58
N ILE A 92 8.72 1.95 -14.76
CA ILE A 92 8.60 1.95 -13.31
C ILE A 92 7.23 2.47 -12.85
N ASN A 93 6.76 3.57 -13.44
CA ASN A 93 5.45 4.13 -13.09
C ASN A 93 4.30 3.22 -13.53
N GLU A 94 4.39 2.62 -14.72
CA GLU A 94 3.40 1.65 -15.20
C GLU A 94 3.36 0.40 -14.31
N ALA A 95 4.53 -0.14 -13.94
CA ALA A 95 4.63 -1.29 -13.03
C ALA A 95 4.05 -0.97 -11.64
N TYR A 96 4.34 0.22 -11.13
CA TYR A 96 3.76 0.66 -9.86
C TYR A 96 2.24 0.77 -9.94
N GLN A 97 1.71 1.32 -11.04
CA GLN A 97 0.26 1.39 -11.22
C GLN A 97 -0.36 0.00 -11.34
N ASN A 98 0.25 -0.92 -12.09
CA ASN A 98 -0.17 -2.31 -12.18
C ASN A 98 -0.25 -2.95 -10.79
N PHE A 99 0.81 -2.78 -9.97
CA PHE A 99 0.81 -3.26 -8.59
C PHE A 99 -0.32 -2.65 -7.75
N ILE A 100 -0.55 -1.32 -7.85
CA ILE A 100 -1.59 -0.63 -7.09
C ILE A 100 -2.98 -1.14 -7.48
N ASP A 101 -3.23 -1.38 -8.75
CA ASP A 101 -4.51 -1.91 -9.19
C ASP A 101 -4.75 -3.32 -8.65
N LYS A 102 -3.75 -4.20 -8.74
CA LYS A 102 -3.79 -5.56 -8.21
C LYS A 102 -3.94 -5.62 -6.69
N ARG A 103 -3.24 -4.73 -5.96
CA ARG A 103 -3.34 -4.70 -4.50
C ARG A 103 -4.71 -4.22 -3.99
N HIS A 104 -5.55 -3.65 -4.85
CA HIS A 104 -6.94 -3.31 -4.53
C HIS A 104 -7.94 -4.42 -4.93
N GLU A 105 -7.48 -5.54 -5.48
CA GLU A 105 -8.32 -6.73 -5.71
C GLU A 105 -8.50 -7.52 -4.39
N VAL A 106 -9.17 -6.92 -3.41
CA VAL A 106 -9.37 -7.50 -2.07
C VAL A 106 -10.74 -8.17 -1.93
N THR A 107 -10.81 -9.13 -1.00
CA THR A 107 -12.08 -9.68 -0.52
C THR A 107 -12.27 -9.24 0.92
N PHE A 108 -13.30 -8.44 1.17
CA PHE A 108 -13.63 -7.98 2.52
C PHE A 108 -14.04 -9.16 3.41
N TYR A 109 -13.67 -9.09 4.69
CA TYR A 109 -14.18 -10.02 5.68
C TYR A 109 -15.70 -9.92 5.77
N GLU A 110 -16.33 -11.04 6.11
CA GLU A 110 -17.79 -11.11 6.30
C GLU A 110 -18.24 -10.09 7.36
N GLY A 111 -19.32 -9.39 7.07
CA GLY A 111 -19.92 -8.40 7.97
C GLY A 111 -19.26 -7.02 7.99
N VAL A 112 -18.09 -6.81 7.38
CA VAL A 112 -17.41 -5.49 7.38
C VAL A 112 -18.30 -4.41 6.77
N PHE A 113 -18.90 -4.66 5.60
CA PHE A 113 -19.73 -3.66 4.93
C PHE A 113 -20.95 -3.26 5.79
N ASP A 114 -21.64 -4.22 6.39
CA ASP A 114 -22.81 -3.97 7.22
C ASP A 114 -22.45 -3.25 8.52
N ALA A 115 -21.33 -3.61 9.14
CA ALA A 115 -20.82 -2.96 10.34
C ALA A 115 -20.49 -1.48 10.06
N ILE A 116 -19.74 -1.18 8.99
CA ILE A 116 -19.38 0.18 8.61
C ILE A 116 -20.62 1.00 8.25
N LYS A 117 -21.54 0.45 7.46
CA LYS A 117 -22.83 1.06 7.13
C LYS A 117 -23.66 1.36 8.37
N HIS A 118 -23.63 0.49 9.39
CA HIS A 118 -24.33 0.73 10.65
C HIS A 118 -23.69 1.84 11.48
N LEU A 119 -22.37 1.82 11.60
CA LEU A 119 -21.60 2.81 12.37
C LEU A 119 -21.68 4.21 11.76
N SER A 120 -21.67 4.32 10.43
CA SER A 120 -21.75 5.61 9.72
C SER A 120 -23.05 6.40 9.99
N LYS A 121 -24.11 5.73 10.49
CA LYS A 121 -25.36 6.41 10.89
C LYS A 121 -25.25 7.18 12.21
N LYS A 122 -24.20 6.91 13.00
CA LYS A 122 -24.06 7.47 14.36
C LYS A 122 -22.74 8.19 14.58
N TYR A 123 -21.70 7.87 13.81
CA TYR A 123 -20.35 8.36 14.00
C TYR A 123 -19.76 8.85 12.69
N HIS A 124 -18.87 9.82 12.77
CA HIS A 124 -17.94 10.11 11.72
C HIS A 124 -16.95 8.95 11.60
N LEU A 125 -16.64 8.52 10.38
CA LEU A 125 -15.70 7.43 10.15
C LEU A 125 -14.48 7.93 9.39
N GLY A 126 -13.31 7.48 9.81
CA GLY A 126 -12.03 7.79 9.16
C GLY A 126 -11.17 6.55 9.00
N VAL A 127 -10.22 6.64 8.08
CA VAL A 127 -9.17 5.63 7.90
C VAL A 127 -7.84 6.19 8.37
N LEU A 128 -7.07 5.38 9.11
CA LEU A 128 -5.69 5.64 9.48
C LEU A 128 -4.88 4.39 9.15
N THR A 129 -4.06 4.44 8.11
CA THR A 129 -3.33 3.26 7.62
C THR A 129 -1.83 3.52 7.43
N ASN A 130 -1.01 2.50 7.71
CA ASN A 130 0.41 2.50 7.34
C ASN A 130 0.61 2.01 5.90
N GLY A 131 -0.44 1.48 5.27
CA GLY A 131 -0.43 0.98 3.91
C GLY A 131 -0.63 2.08 2.87
N ASN A 132 -0.73 1.64 1.62
CA ASN A 132 -1.08 2.46 0.46
C ASN A 132 -2.42 2.04 -0.15
N ALA A 133 -3.30 1.42 0.66
CA ALA A 133 -4.68 1.19 0.28
C ALA A 133 -5.45 2.51 0.28
N ASP A 134 -6.25 2.70 -0.75
CA ASP A 134 -7.19 3.80 -0.84
C ASP A 134 -8.61 3.27 -0.68
N ILE A 135 -9.23 3.58 0.47
CA ILE A 135 -10.60 3.12 0.78
C ILE A 135 -11.63 3.68 -0.21
N PHE A 136 -11.34 4.85 -0.80
CA PHE A 136 -12.26 5.49 -1.75
C PHE A 136 -12.31 4.81 -3.13
N ARG A 137 -11.45 3.84 -3.38
CA ARG A 137 -11.55 2.96 -4.57
C ARG A 137 -12.61 1.87 -4.44
N PHE A 138 -13.24 1.74 -3.26
CA PHE A 138 -14.26 0.73 -2.98
C PHE A 138 -15.62 1.38 -2.66
N ASP A 139 -16.69 0.66 -2.92
CA ASP A 139 -18.06 1.14 -2.63
C ASP A 139 -18.28 1.49 -1.15
N ILE A 140 -17.55 0.84 -0.25
CA ILE A 140 -17.60 1.12 1.19
C ILE A 140 -17.00 2.50 1.52
N GLY A 141 -16.14 3.03 0.67
CA GLY A 141 -15.48 4.33 0.85
C GLY A 141 -16.44 5.49 1.05
N LYS A 142 -17.65 5.41 0.48
CA LYS A 142 -18.70 6.43 0.64
C LYS A 142 -19.16 6.66 2.09
N PHE A 143 -18.82 5.77 3.02
CA PHE A 143 -19.14 5.89 4.44
C PHE A 143 -18.06 6.57 5.26
N PHE A 144 -16.92 6.89 4.66
CA PHE A 144 -15.78 7.51 5.32
C PHE A 144 -15.64 8.97 4.97
N ASP A 145 -15.35 9.79 5.98
CA ASP A 145 -15.16 11.24 5.82
C ASP A 145 -13.73 11.57 5.37
N PHE A 146 -12.74 10.74 5.73
CA PHE A 146 -11.33 10.94 5.40
C PHE A 146 -10.52 9.64 5.44
N SER A 147 -9.36 9.68 4.80
CA SER A 147 -8.31 8.66 4.91
C SER A 147 -6.97 9.36 5.08
N ILE A 148 -6.16 8.91 6.04
CA ILE A 148 -4.82 9.41 6.31
C ILE A 148 -3.86 8.22 6.33
N SER A 149 -2.81 8.30 5.53
CA SER A 149 -1.75 7.30 5.45
C SER A 149 -0.45 7.76 6.14
N SER A 150 0.49 6.85 6.32
CA SER A 150 1.85 7.19 6.76
C SER A 150 2.54 8.16 5.81
N LEU A 151 2.21 8.13 4.52
CA LEU A 151 2.74 9.06 3.51
C LEU A 151 2.25 10.50 3.76
N ASP A 152 0.98 10.68 4.14
CA ASP A 152 0.41 12.01 4.39
C ASP A 152 1.07 12.68 5.59
N VAL A 153 1.42 11.90 6.62
CA VAL A 153 2.08 12.42 7.83
C VAL A 153 3.59 12.31 7.80
N LYS A 154 4.17 11.69 6.76
CA LYS A 154 5.61 11.44 6.54
C LYS A 154 6.29 10.77 7.75
N SER A 155 5.56 9.92 8.46
CA SER A 155 6.07 9.21 9.63
C SER A 155 5.06 8.20 10.18
N ILE A 156 5.50 6.96 10.40
CA ILE A 156 4.71 5.93 11.11
C ILE A 156 4.46 6.36 12.57
N SER A 157 5.45 6.96 13.22
CA SER A 157 5.34 7.40 14.62
C SER A 157 4.32 8.52 14.81
N ARG A 158 4.18 9.43 13.84
CA ARG A 158 3.15 10.49 13.87
C ARG A 158 1.76 9.91 13.72
N LEU A 159 1.55 8.93 12.83
CA LEU A 159 0.27 8.24 12.70
C LEU A 159 -0.13 7.57 14.01
N SER A 160 0.79 6.84 14.64
CA SER A 160 0.58 6.24 15.97
C SER A 160 0.28 7.28 17.06
N HIS A 161 0.80 8.52 16.94
CA HIS A 161 0.53 9.62 17.87
C HIS A 161 -0.86 10.23 17.67
N ILE A 162 -1.32 10.32 16.41
CA ILE A 162 -2.68 10.73 16.09
C ILE A 162 -3.68 9.73 16.66
N LEU A 163 -3.45 8.42 16.43
CA LEU A 163 -4.27 7.33 16.97
C LEU A 163 -4.42 7.36 18.51
N LYS A 164 -3.38 7.79 19.24
CA LYS A 164 -3.41 7.88 20.72
C LYS A 164 -4.14 9.12 21.25
N ARG A 165 -4.44 10.10 20.41
CA ARG A 165 -5.09 11.36 20.79
C ARG A 165 -6.56 11.44 20.40
N LEU A 166 -7.04 10.53 19.54
CA LEU A 166 -8.44 10.35 19.16
C LEU A 166 -9.18 9.47 20.15
#